data_b14b52ab721141d1acc7b244880f8d18
#
_entry.id   b14b52ab721141d1acc7b244880f8d18
#
_cell.length_a   1.000
_cell.length_b   1.000
_cell.length_c   1.000
_cell.angle_alpha   90.00
_cell.angle_beta   90.00
_cell.angle_gamma   90.00
#
_symmetry.space_group_name_H-M   'P 1'
#
loop_
_entity.id
_entity.type
_entity.pdbx_description
1 polymer ?
#
loop_
_entity_poly.entity_id
_entity_poly.type
_entity_poly.pdbx_seq_one_letter_code
_entity_poly.pdbx_strand_id
1 'polypeptide(L)'
;MAKKYLIIQTAFIGDVILATPLIESLKKSDSKNQIDILVKKENSSVLKNNRNINAVFTLDKSKKTQSIISLIKKFRENEYDTVINLHRFASSGIITSLCKAKEKRGFGKNPFSFFYNKKFDHNIENGIHEVDRNLSIIEDLITETVRRPHIDITEEIHNELLVYQSKTYYCLAPASVWKTKEAPFSIWKSLIEKLRSEDCHIFLLGGPDDFEKSQKIKNVFKNRDVTNLCGKLSLIQSAGLMKNAKRNYVNDSAPLHLASAVNAPVTVFYCSTSPKFGFGPLSDDSKIIEVDHLDCKPCGLHGHKTCPKGHFKCGNDLSLG
;
A
#
# COMPACT_ATOMS: atom_id res chain seq x y z
N MET A 1 -5.14 14.62 28.12
CA MET A 1 -4.57 15.78 27.40
C MET A 1 -4.21 15.36 25.99
N ALA A 2 -4.52 16.20 25.02
CA ALA A 2 -4.14 15.95 23.61
C ALA A 2 -2.64 15.71 23.48
N LYS A 3 -2.25 14.69 22.76
CA LYS A 3 -0.84 14.32 22.53
C LYS A 3 -0.44 14.61 21.10
N LYS A 4 0.86 14.87 20.90
CA LYS A 4 1.46 15.11 19.58
C LYS A 4 2.33 13.94 19.16
N TYR A 5 1.96 13.34 18.05
CA TYR A 5 2.63 12.14 17.49
C TYR A 5 3.34 12.46 16.17
N LEU A 6 4.50 11.86 15.96
CA LEU A 6 5.14 11.78 14.65
C LEU A 6 5.24 10.31 14.24
N ILE A 7 4.59 9.95 13.13
CA ILE A 7 4.73 8.63 12.52
C ILE A 7 5.76 8.72 11.39
N ILE A 8 6.71 7.78 11.34
CA ILE A 8 7.75 7.73 10.30
C ILE A 8 7.58 6.45 9.50
N GLN A 9 7.13 6.56 8.24
CA GLN A 9 6.99 5.46 7.29
C GLN A 9 7.58 5.84 5.93
N THR A 10 8.86 5.63 5.75
CA THR A 10 9.59 5.98 4.52
C THR A 10 9.88 4.77 3.62
N ALA A 11 9.02 3.74 3.65
CA ALA A 11 9.09 2.56 2.79
C ALA A 11 8.32 2.75 1.47
N PHE A 12 7.74 1.71 0.91
CA PHE A 12 6.94 1.77 -0.33
C PHE A 12 5.53 2.32 -0.06
N ILE A 13 4.80 2.64 -1.13
CA ILE A 13 3.45 3.21 -1.05
C ILE A 13 2.48 2.27 -0.31
N GLY A 14 2.59 0.95 -0.51
CA GLY A 14 1.79 -0.04 0.22
C GLY A 14 1.98 0.06 1.73
N ASP A 15 3.23 0.19 2.20
CA ASP A 15 3.54 0.35 3.63
C ASP A 15 2.95 1.65 4.20
N VAL A 16 2.91 2.72 3.40
CA VAL A 16 2.29 4.00 3.81
C VAL A 16 0.79 3.82 3.99
N ILE A 17 0.12 3.12 3.07
CA ILE A 17 -1.31 2.82 3.18
C ILE A 17 -1.57 1.95 4.42
N LEU A 18 -0.73 0.93 4.65
CA LEU A 18 -0.84 0.04 5.82
C LEU A 18 -0.44 0.71 7.16
N ALA A 19 0.09 1.93 7.13
CA ALA A 19 0.33 2.74 8.32
C ALA A 19 -0.88 3.61 8.71
N THR A 20 -1.86 3.82 7.83
CA THR A 20 -3.04 4.65 8.12
C THR A 20 -3.89 4.13 9.29
N PRO A 21 -4.02 2.82 9.55
CA PRO A 21 -4.71 2.32 10.74
C PRO A 21 -4.19 2.86 12.07
N LEU A 22 -2.90 3.20 12.17
CA LEU A 22 -2.34 3.81 13.37
C LEU A 22 -2.92 5.21 13.59
N ILE A 23 -3.03 5.98 12.50
CA ILE A 23 -3.58 7.35 12.50
C ILE A 23 -5.03 7.30 12.98
N GLU A 24 -5.82 6.41 12.38
CA GLU A 24 -7.24 6.23 12.73
C GLU A 24 -7.42 5.79 14.19
N SER A 25 -6.62 4.83 14.67
CA SER A 25 -6.68 4.33 16.04
C SER A 25 -6.29 5.40 17.07
N LEU A 26 -5.23 6.18 16.80
CA LEU A 26 -4.83 7.29 17.68
C LEU A 26 -5.89 8.39 17.72
N LYS A 27 -6.55 8.70 16.61
CA LYS A 27 -7.62 9.68 16.54
C LYS A 27 -8.91 9.23 17.20
N LYS A 28 -9.27 7.94 17.09
CA LYS A 28 -10.41 7.37 17.80
C LYS A 28 -10.21 7.39 19.31
N SER A 29 -8.99 7.17 19.78
CA SER A 29 -8.67 7.19 21.21
C SER A 29 -8.75 8.59 21.83
N ASP A 30 -8.39 9.63 21.11
CA ASP A 30 -8.63 11.03 21.44
C ASP A 30 -8.62 11.88 20.17
N SER A 31 -9.77 12.43 19.80
CA SER A 31 -9.94 13.27 18.60
C SER A 31 -9.06 14.52 18.59
N LYS A 32 -8.59 14.97 19.74
CA LYS A 32 -7.70 16.14 19.91
C LYS A 32 -6.23 15.80 19.63
N ASN A 33 -5.87 14.53 19.50
CA ASN A 33 -4.49 14.14 19.16
C ASN A 33 -4.04 14.80 17.87
N GLN A 34 -2.83 15.33 17.85
CA GLN A 34 -2.17 15.87 16.66
C GLN A 34 -1.23 14.83 16.09
N ILE A 35 -1.44 14.47 14.83
CA ILE A 35 -0.67 13.40 14.17
C ILE A 35 0.02 13.96 12.94
N ASP A 36 1.34 14.01 13.00
CA ASP A 36 2.19 14.31 11.88
C ASP A 36 2.75 13.00 11.30
N ILE A 37 2.97 12.96 10.00
CA ILE A 37 3.57 11.79 9.35
C ILE A 37 4.71 12.19 8.42
N LEU A 38 5.80 11.41 8.47
CA LEU A 38 6.93 11.51 7.53
C LEU A 38 6.89 10.33 6.56
N VAL A 39 6.80 10.64 5.27
CA VAL A 39 6.83 9.66 4.17
C VAL A 39 7.85 10.06 3.12
N LYS A 40 8.12 9.20 2.14
CA LYS A 40 8.84 9.63 0.93
C LYS A 40 8.00 10.61 0.13
N LYS A 41 8.64 11.55 -0.56
CA LYS A 41 7.99 12.57 -1.36
C LYS A 41 7.02 11.99 -2.40
N GLU A 42 7.44 10.94 -3.09
CA GLU A 42 6.64 10.24 -4.10
C GLU A 42 5.38 9.54 -3.55
N ASN A 43 5.35 9.26 -2.23
CA ASN A 43 4.25 8.55 -1.58
C ASN A 43 3.26 9.49 -0.86
N SER A 44 3.56 10.79 -0.78
CA SER A 44 2.77 11.73 0.03
C SER A 44 1.35 11.96 -0.50
N SER A 45 1.16 11.81 -1.81
CA SER A 45 -0.12 12.09 -2.47
C SER A 45 -1.28 11.26 -1.93
N VAL A 46 -1.04 10.01 -1.49
CA VAL A 46 -2.09 9.12 -0.96
C VAL A 46 -2.67 9.57 0.38
N LEU A 47 -1.96 10.45 1.08
CA LEU A 47 -2.36 10.99 2.39
C LEU A 47 -2.95 12.40 2.31
N LYS A 48 -2.98 13.02 1.12
CA LYS A 48 -3.29 14.45 0.94
C LYS A 48 -4.62 14.88 1.56
N ASN A 49 -5.62 14.02 1.51
CA ASN A 49 -6.98 14.35 1.95
C ASN A 49 -7.31 13.76 3.33
N ASN A 50 -6.38 13.08 4.00
CA ASN A 50 -6.66 12.46 5.30
C ASN A 50 -6.82 13.52 6.39
N ARG A 51 -8.07 13.69 6.86
CA ARG A 51 -8.47 14.72 7.84
C ARG A 51 -7.89 14.48 9.23
N ASN A 52 -7.41 13.28 9.51
CA ASN A 52 -6.83 12.88 10.78
C ASN A 52 -5.33 13.19 10.88
N ILE A 53 -4.71 13.64 9.78
CA ILE A 53 -3.30 14.05 9.71
C ILE A 53 -3.22 15.58 9.84
N ASN A 54 -2.40 16.03 10.79
CA ASN A 54 -2.14 17.45 11.00
C ASN A 54 -1.10 17.98 9.97
N ALA A 55 -0.01 17.25 9.75
CA ALA A 55 0.98 17.60 8.73
C ALA A 55 1.63 16.36 8.08
N VAL A 56 1.81 16.43 6.74
CA VAL A 56 2.58 15.45 5.98
C VAL A 56 3.95 16.02 5.65
N PHE A 57 4.99 15.42 6.21
CA PHE A 57 6.37 15.73 5.90
C PHE A 57 6.92 14.77 4.86
N THR A 58 7.84 15.23 4.03
CA THR A 58 8.39 14.42 2.95
C THR A 58 9.90 14.33 3.01
N LEU A 59 10.41 13.09 2.85
CA LEU A 59 11.82 12.80 2.65
C LEU A 59 12.11 12.77 1.15
N ASP A 60 12.89 13.73 0.67
CA ASP A 60 13.36 13.76 -0.72
C ASP A 60 14.63 12.91 -0.84
N LYS A 61 14.53 11.79 -1.58
CA LYS A 61 15.67 10.89 -1.80
C LYS A 61 16.73 11.44 -2.75
N SER A 62 16.36 12.36 -3.64
CA SER A 62 17.32 12.99 -4.57
C SER A 62 18.29 13.91 -3.84
N LYS A 63 17.84 14.51 -2.72
CA LYS A 63 18.61 15.38 -1.82
C LYS A 63 18.67 14.82 -0.40
N LYS A 64 18.90 13.52 -0.28
CA LYS A 64 18.71 12.73 0.94
C LYS A 64 19.33 13.36 2.19
N THR A 65 20.61 13.72 2.15
CA THR A 65 21.33 14.27 3.33
C THR A 65 20.75 15.62 3.76
N GLN A 66 20.53 16.54 2.82
CA GLN A 66 19.94 17.84 3.10
C GLN A 66 18.53 17.71 3.66
N SER A 67 17.72 16.80 3.08
CA SER A 67 16.37 16.53 3.53
C SER A 67 16.35 15.98 4.95
N ILE A 68 17.25 15.04 5.30
CA ILE A 68 17.36 14.50 6.66
C ILE A 68 17.73 15.61 7.66
N ILE A 69 18.73 16.43 7.37
CA ILE A 69 19.15 17.53 8.27
C ILE A 69 18.01 18.52 8.50
N SER A 70 17.34 18.94 7.43
CA SER A 70 16.19 19.86 7.50
C SER A 70 15.04 19.28 8.32
N LEU A 71 14.69 18.00 8.13
CA LEU A 71 13.64 17.31 8.87
C LEU A 71 13.99 17.19 10.36
N ILE A 72 15.24 16.85 10.70
CA ILE A 72 15.68 16.77 12.10
C ILE A 72 15.55 18.13 12.77
N LYS A 73 16.01 19.21 12.14
CA LYS A 73 15.86 20.58 12.68
C LYS A 73 14.39 20.88 12.97
N LYS A 74 13.52 20.66 11.99
CA LYS A 74 12.06 20.89 12.12
C LYS A 74 11.42 20.04 13.21
N PHE A 75 11.80 18.76 13.35
CA PHE A 75 11.25 17.86 14.35
C PHE A 75 11.80 18.15 15.78
N ARG A 76 12.93 18.81 15.90
CA ARG A 76 13.42 19.29 17.19
C ARG A 76 12.66 20.51 17.70
N GLU A 77 12.14 21.34 16.81
CA GLU A 77 11.34 22.50 17.11
C GLU A 77 9.89 22.10 17.52
N ASN A 78 9.39 20.96 17.05
CA ASN A 78 7.99 20.57 17.21
C ASN A 78 7.63 19.89 18.53
N GLU A 79 8.58 19.45 19.34
CA GLU A 79 8.36 18.82 20.66
C GLU A 79 7.23 17.74 20.67
N TYR A 80 7.52 16.57 20.12
CA TYR A 80 6.56 15.47 20.10
C TYR A 80 6.45 14.76 21.44
N ASP A 81 5.24 14.30 21.80
CA ASP A 81 5.06 13.38 22.92
C ASP A 81 5.61 12.00 22.57
N THR A 82 5.28 11.50 21.37
CA THR A 82 5.75 10.20 20.92
C THR A 82 6.17 10.23 19.44
N VAL A 83 7.33 9.67 19.13
CA VAL A 83 7.77 9.37 17.77
C VAL A 83 7.69 7.87 17.54
N ILE A 84 6.99 7.47 16.47
CA ILE A 84 6.73 6.08 16.10
C ILE A 84 7.42 5.79 14.77
N ASN A 85 8.46 4.95 14.77
CA ASN A 85 9.19 4.60 13.56
C ASN A 85 8.80 3.19 13.08
N LEU A 86 8.06 3.13 11.98
CA LEU A 86 7.63 1.88 11.32
C LEU A 86 8.67 1.34 10.34
N HIS A 87 9.70 2.13 10.00
CA HIS A 87 10.65 1.78 8.96
C HIS A 87 12.00 1.30 9.54
N ARG A 88 12.50 0.17 9.03
CA ARG A 88 13.64 -0.55 9.59
C ARG A 88 15.03 -0.12 9.09
N PHE A 89 15.13 0.95 8.29
CA PHE A 89 16.40 1.39 7.71
C PHE A 89 17.03 2.58 8.44
N ALA A 90 18.37 2.71 8.29
CA ALA A 90 19.19 3.69 8.99
C ALA A 90 18.70 5.14 8.88
N SER A 91 18.24 5.58 7.70
CA SER A 91 17.80 6.98 7.51
C SER A 91 16.62 7.37 8.41
N SER A 92 15.62 6.49 8.55
CA SER A 92 14.51 6.72 9.46
C SER A 92 14.93 6.64 10.93
N GLY A 93 15.86 5.72 11.24
CA GLY A 93 16.44 5.58 12.57
C GLY A 93 17.21 6.82 13.02
N ILE A 94 18.02 7.40 12.15
CA ILE A 94 18.77 8.66 12.42
C ILE A 94 17.75 9.79 12.72
N ILE A 95 16.74 9.97 11.89
CA ILE A 95 15.71 10.99 12.11
C ILE A 95 15.03 10.77 13.47
N THR A 96 14.59 9.54 13.77
CA THR A 96 13.96 9.20 15.05
C THR A 96 14.87 9.49 16.24
N SER A 97 16.14 9.10 16.14
CA SER A 97 17.10 9.25 17.24
C SER A 97 17.36 10.73 17.58
N LEU A 98 17.43 11.57 16.55
CA LEU A 98 17.79 12.98 16.68
C LEU A 98 16.60 13.94 16.84
N CYS A 99 15.34 13.49 16.63
CA CYS A 99 14.19 14.31 16.95
C CYS A 99 14.05 14.53 18.46
N LYS A 100 13.40 15.65 18.85
CA LYS A 100 13.00 15.91 20.23
C LYS A 100 11.64 15.26 20.49
N ALA A 101 11.59 14.28 21.40
CA ALA A 101 10.37 13.59 21.80
C ALA A 101 10.52 13.07 23.23
N LYS A 102 9.41 13.00 23.97
CA LYS A 102 9.38 12.39 25.31
C LYS A 102 9.57 10.87 25.23
N GLU A 103 9.00 10.24 24.19
CA GLU A 103 9.11 8.80 23.95
C GLU A 103 9.36 8.51 22.48
N LYS A 104 10.24 7.54 22.21
CA LYS A 104 10.57 7.02 20.87
C LYS A 104 10.28 5.53 20.83
N ARG A 105 9.49 5.09 19.85
CA ARG A 105 9.06 3.72 19.66
C ARG A 105 9.33 3.22 18.25
N GLY A 106 9.52 1.93 18.07
CA GLY A 106 9.65 1.34 16.76
C GLY A 106 10.20 -0.07 16.78
N PHE A 107 10.42 -0.62 15.59
CA PHE A 107 10.92 -2.00 15.49
C PHE A 107 12.41 -2.11 15.88
N GLY A 108 12.72 -3.11 16.70
CA GLY A 108 14.06 -3.41 17.18
C GLY A 108 15.07 -3.73 16.08
N LYS A 109 14.59 -4.15 14.89
CA LYS A 109 15.42 -4.38 13.69
C LYS A 109 16.00 -3.10 13.04
N ASN A 110 15.60 -1.91 13.49
CA ASN A 110 16.21 -0.68 13.00
C ASN A 110 17.63 -0.53 13.59
N PRO A 111 18.68 -0.19 12.79
CA PRO A 111 20.05 -0.06 13.28
C PRO A 111 20.23 0.96 14.40
N PHE A 112 19.34 1.95 14.52
CA PHE A 112 19.36 2.99 15.56
C PHE A 112 18.34 2.73 16.67
N SER A 113 17.78 1.53 16.75
CA SER A 113 16.77 1.19 17.76
C SER A 113 17.28 1.28 19.21
N PHE A 114 18.60 1.27 19.43
CA PHE A 114 19.18 1.46 20.76
C PHE A 114 18.88 2.85 21.37
N PHE A 115 18.47 3.83 20.54
CA PHE A 115 17.94 5.13 21.02
C PHE A 115 16.45 5.14 21.31
N TYR A 116 15.74 4.01 21.10
CA TYR A 116 14.29 3.95 21.34
C TYR A 116 13.99 3.58 22.78
N ASN A 117 12.97 4.24 23.36
CA ASN A 117 12.47 3.94 24.69
C ASN A 117 11.73 2.59 24.72
N LYS A 118 10.95 2.30 23.63
CA LYS A 118 10.26 1.02 23.49
C LYS A 118 10.59 0.39 22.12
N LYS A 119 10.92 -0.90 22.16
CA LYS A 119 11.29 -1.70 20.98
C LYS A 119 10.29 -2.83 20.82
N PHE A 120 9.89 -3.07 19.58
CA PHE A 120 8.92 -4.09 19.21
C PHE A 120 9.51 -5.05 18.18
N ASP A 121 9.06 -6.29 18.20
CA ASP A 121 9.49 -7.28 17.23
C ASP A 121 8.79 -7.08 15.90
N HIS A 122 9.54 -7.29 14.81
CA HIS A 122 9.02 -7.37 13.47
C HIS A 122 9.36 -8.73 12.87
N ASN A 123 8.49 -9.70 13.09
CA ASN A 123 8.62 -11.03 12.49
C ASN A 123 7.60 -11.18 11.36
N ILE A 124 8.09 -11.50 10.15
CA ILE A 124 7.28 -11.66 8.94
C ILE A 124 6.82 -13.12 8.78
N GLU A 125 7.51 -14.05 9.42
CA GLU A 125 7.27 -15.50 9.26
C GLU A 125 6.14 -16.04 10.14
N ASN A 126 5.63 -15.23 11.08
CA ASN A 126 4.59 -15.64 12.02
C ASN A 126 3.15 -15.50 11.50
N GLY A 127 2.96 -15.09 10.24
CA GLY A 127 1.63 -14.92 9.62
C GLY A 127 0.83 -13.70 10.10
N ILE A 128 1.37 -12.90 11.03
CA ILE A 128 0.71 -11.68 11.52
C ILE A 128 0.68 -10.63 10.40
N HIS A 129 -0.45 -9.97 10.21
CA HIS A 129 -0.57 -8.92 9.19
C HIS A 129 0.28 -7.69 9.53
N GLU A 130 0.82 -6.98 8.51
CA GLU A 130 1.66 -5.80 8.71
C GLU A 130 0.94 -4.69 9.50
N VAL A 131 -0.37 -4.55 9.29
CA VAL A 131 -1.20 -3.64 10.10
C VAL A 131 -1.15 -3.99 11.58
N ASP A 132 -1.25 -5.27 11.93
CA ASP A 132 -1.25 -5.71 13.32
C ASP A 132 0.15 -5.56 13.94
N ARG A 133 1.23 -5.81 13.16
CA ARG A 133 2.60 -5.50 13.58
C ARG A 133 2.79 -4.00 13.85
N ASN A 134 2.25 -3.15 12.97
CA ASN A 134 2.30 -1.71 13.16
C ASN A 134 1.50 -1.28 14.39
N LEU A 135 0.28 -1.77 14.56
CA LEU A 135 -0.61 -1.44 15.69
C LEU A 135 -0.03 -1.89 17.04
N SER A 136 0.72 -3.01 17.10
CA SER A 136 1.36 -3.44 18.34
C SER A 136 2.29 -2.39 18.95
N ILE A 137 2.86 -1.49 18.13
CA ILE A 137 3.73 -0.41 18.62
C ILE A 137 2.97 0.62 19.45
N ILE A 138 1.66 0.75 19.25
CA ILE A 138 0.81 1.75 19.89
C ILE A 138 -0.28 1.14 20.79
N GLU A 139 -0.28 -0.16 21.01
CA GLU A 139 -1.34 -0.88 21.73
C GLU A 139 -1.65 -0.26 23.10
N ASP A 140 -0.63 0.16 23.85
CA ASP A 140 -0.76 0.83 25.14
C ASP A 140 -1.12 2.33 25.06
N LEU A 141 -1.24 2.89 23.85
CA LEU A 141 -1.60 4.29 23.62
C LEU A 141 -3.04 4.48 23.13
N ILE A 142 -3.69 3.40 22.73
CA ILE A 142 -5.01 3.43 22.11
C ILE A 142 -6.05 2.70 22.95
N THR A 143 -7.29 3.13 22.86
CA THR A 143 -8.46 2.50 23.53
C THR A 143 -9.28 1.67 22.54
N GLU A 144 -9.15 1.96 21.26
CA GLU A 144 -9.86 1.27 20.18
C GLU A 144 -8.94 1.06 18.99
N THR A 145 -9.00 -0.14 18.41
CA THR A 145 -8.19 -0.53 17.24
C THR A 145 -8.98 -0.39 15.95
N VAL A 146 -8.45 0.39 15.01
CA VAL A 146 -8.92 0.43 13.63
C VAL A 146 -7.94 -0.39 12.79
N ARG A 147 -8.40 -1.47 12.19
CA ARG A 147 -7.52 -2.40 11.46
C ARG A 147 -7.52 -2.16 9.95
N ARG A 148 -8.61 -1.61 9.40
CA ARG A 148 -8.69 -1.33 7.97
C ARG A 148 -7.90 -0.09 7.61
N PRO A 149 -7.01 -0.15 6.59
CA PRO A 149 -6.41 1.05 6.01
C PRO A 149 -7.47 2.03 5.52
N HIS A 150 -7.11 3.31 5.46
CA HIS A 150 -8.04 4.35 5.06
C HIS A 150 -7.43 5.33 4.07
N ILE A 151 -8.20 5.69 3.03
CA ILE A 151 -7.91 6.75 2.06
C ILE A 151 -9.20 7.56 1.88
N ASP A 152 -9.11 8.87 2.09
CA ASP A 152 -10.23 9.77 1.88
C ASP A 152 -10.43 10.08 0.39
N ILE A 153 -11.60 9.73 -0.13
CA ILE A 153 -12.05 10.13 -1.45
C ILE A 153 -12.97 11.34 -1.28
N THR A 154 -12.51 12.52 -1.71
CA THR A 154 -13.31 13.73 -1.63
C THR A 154 -14.45 13.70 -2.65
N GLU A 155 -15.48 14.52 -2.41
CA GLU A 155 -16.60 14.66 -3.33
C GLU A 155 -16.15 15.16 -4.71
N GLU A 156 -15.17 16.06 -4.75
CA GLU A 156 -14.54 16.52 -6.00
C GLU A 156 -13.98 15.36 -6.82
N ILE A 157 -13.17 14.49 -6.18
CA ILE A 157 -12.61 13.30 -6.84
C ILE A 157 -13.72 12.34 -7.27
N HIS A 158 -14.75 12.15 -6.44
CA HIS A 158 -15.90 11.33 -6.81
C HIS A 158 -16.57 11.85 -8.09
N ASN A 159 -16.82 13.16 -8.18
CA ASN A 159 -17.45 13.77 -9.34
C ASN A 159 -16.60 13.67 -10.62
N GLU A 160 -15.27 13.84 -10.51
CA GLU A 160 -14.34 13.62 -11.63
C GLU A 160 -14.42 12.17 -12.19
N LEU A 161 -14.72 11.19 -11.34
CA LEU A 161 -14.75 9.79 -11.73
C LEU A 161 -16.09 9.33 -12.31
N LEU A 162 -17.16 10.14 -12.23
CA LEU A 162 -18.49 9.77 -12.76
C LEU A 162 -18.44 9.45 -14.27
N VAL A 163 -17.55 10.07 -15.02
CA VAL A 163 -17.37 9.81 -16.46
C VAL A 163 -16.99 8.34 -16.76
N TYR A 164 -16.40 7.63 -15.82
CA TYR A 164 -16.03 6.22 -15.94
C TYR A 164 -17.09 5.25 -15.42
N GLN A 165 -18.16 5.74 -14.79
CA GLN A 165 -19.14 4.93 -14.04
C GLN A 165 -20.50 4.82 -14.74
N SER A 166 -20.54 5.01 -16.06
CA SER A 166 -21.78 5.00 -16.86
C SER A 166 -22.41 3.60 -16.96
N LYS A 167 -21.65 2.53 -16.75
CA LYS A 167 -22.11 1.14 -16.69
C LYS A 167 -21.26 0.31 -15.71
N THR A 168 -21.63 -0.93 -15.48
CA THR A 168 -20.82 -1.89 -14.71
C THR A 168 -19.40 -1.93 -15.22
N TYR A 169 -18.42 -1.94 -14.32
CA TYR A 169 -17.01 -2.00 -14.70
C TYR A 169 -16.14 -2.78 -13.72
N TYR A 170 -15.00 -3.19 -14.24
CA TYR A 170 -13.93 -3.88 -13.52
C TYR A 170 -12.64 -3.08 -13.62
N CYS A 171 -11.82 -3.11 -12.56
CA CYS A 171 -10.50 -2.53 -12.57
C CYS A 171 -9.44 -3.64 -12.49
N LEU A 172 -8.46 -3.58 -13.38
CA LEU A 172 -7.35 -4.53 -13.44
C LEU A 172 -6.02 -3.78 -13.27
N ALA A 173 -5.17 -4.22 -12.35
CA ALA A 173 -3.82 -3.68 -12.15
C ALA A 173 -2.76 -4.75 -12.45
N PRO A 174 -2.36 -4.91 -13.73
CA PRO A 174 -1.55 -6.04 -14.18
C PRO A 174 -0.06 -5.91 -13.88
N ALA A 175 0.39 -4.75 -13.42
CA ALA A 175 1.79 -4.48 -13.19
C ALA A 175 2.22 -4.62 -11.73
N SER A 176 3.50 -4.85 -11.52
CA SER A 176 4.18 -4.80 -10.22
C SER A 176 5.64 -4.38 -10.43
N VAL A 177 6.24 -3.79 -9.40
CA VAL A 177 7.69 -3.46 -9.38
C VAL A 177 8.55 -4.71 -9.58
N TRP A 178 8.07 -5.86 -9.09
CA TRP A 178 8.77 -7.13 -9.18
C TRP A 178 8.11 -8.03 -10.22
N LYS A 179 8.87 -8.37 -11.29
CA LYS A 179 8.36 -9.15 -12.43
C LYS A 179 7.74 -10.49 -12.02
N THR A 180 8.33 -11.18 -11.04
CA THR A 180 7.80 -12.48 -10.59
C THR A 180 6.57 -12.39 -9.69
N LYS A 181 6.12 -11.18 -9.31
CA LYS A 181 4.82 -10.94 -8.65
C LYS A 181 3.68 -10.72 -9.63
N GLU A 182 3.99 -10.49 -10.91
CA GLU A 182 2.99 -10.25 -11.93
C GLU A 182 2.39 -11.55 -12.43
N ALA A 183 1.07 -11.66 -12.44
CA ALA A 183 0.40 -12.72 -13.16
C ALA A 183 0.76 -12.64 -14.66
N PRO A 184 0.96 -13.78 -15.34
CA PRO A 184 1.30 -13.80 -16.77
C PRO A 184 0.25 -13.09 -17.64
N PHE A 185 0.72 -12.64 -18.81
CA PHE A 185 -0.16 -12.02 -19.81
C PHE A 185 -1.35 -12.91 -20.21
N SER A 186 -1.14 -14.22 -20.28
CA SER A 186 -2.20 -15.21 -20.58
C SER A 186 -3.34 -15.15 -19.57
N ILE A 187 -3.02 -15.01 -18.27
CA ILE A 187 -4.03 -14.91 -17.20
C ILE A 187 -4.87 -13.64 -17.38
N TRP A 188 -4.25 -12.49 -17.62
CA TRP A 188 -4.97 -11.24 -17.88
C TRP A 188 -5.83 -11.32 -19.14
N LYS A 189 -5.33 -11.93 -20.20
CA LYS A 189 -6.09 -12.16 -21.44
C LYS A 189 -7.32 -13.01 -21.17
N SER A 190 -7.16 -14.19 -20.57
CA SER A 190 -8.28 -15.09 -20.25
C SER A 190 -9.29 -14.47 -19.31
N LEU A 191 -8.82 -13.68 -18.31
CA LEU A 191 -9.70 -12.94 -17.42
C LEU A 191 -10.56 -11.93 -18.18
N ILE A 192 -9.96 -11.11 -19.04
CA ILE A 192 -10.68 -10.13 -19.85
C ILE A 192 -11.67 -10.82 -20.78
N GLU A 193 -11.29 -11.94 -21.42
CA GLU A 193 -12.20 -12.75 -22.27
C GLU A 193 -13.42 -13.23 -21.47
N LYS A 194 -13.22 -13.70 -20.26
CA LYS A 194 -14.30 -14.13 -19.35
C LYS A 194 -15.21 -12.96 -18.95
N LEU A 195 -14.64 -11.81 -18.55
CA LEU A 195 -15.39 -10.64 -18.10
C LEU A 195 -16.19 -9.98 -19.22
N ARG A 196 -15.71 -10.03 -20.45
CA ARG A 196 -16.38 -9.45 -21.63
C ARG A 196 -17.68 -10.16 -22.04
N SER A 197 -17.97 -11.35 -21.50
CA SER A 197 -19.30 -11.97 -21.64
C SER A 197 -20.40 -11.17 -20.92
N GLU A 198 -20.02 -10.29 -19.98
CA GLU A 198 -20.91 -9.32 -19.34
C GLU A 198 -20.87 -7.99 -20.11
N ASP A 199 -21.98 -7.25 -20.15
CA ASP A 199 -21.98 -5.87 -20.67
C ASP A 199 -21.30 -4.92 -19.65
N CYS A 200 -19.97 -4.87 -19.71
CA CYS A 200 -19.15 -4.16 -18.75
C CYS A 200 -18.01 -3.36 -19.41
N HIS A 201 -17.46 -2.45 -18.66
CA HIS A 201 -16.21 -1.76 -19.00
C HIS A 201 -15.03 -2.31 -18.19
N ILE A 202 -13.84 -2.35 -18.77
CA ILE A 202 -12.62 -2.82 -18.10
C ILE A 202 -11.58 -1.71 -18.13
N PHE A 203 -11.16 -1.25 -16.93
CA PHE A 203 -10.14 -0.25 -16.77
C PHE A 203 -8.81 -0.89 -16.33
N LEU A 204 -7.75 -0.66 -17.11
CA LEU A 204 -6.39 -1.05 -16.74
C LEU A 204 -5.75 0.09 -15.94
N LEU A 205 -5.36 -0.18 -14.71
CA LEU A 205 -4.79 0.77 -13.77
C LEU A 205 -3.30 0.51 -13.54
N GLY A 206 -2.55 1.57 -13.29
CA GLY A 206 -1.10 1.52 -13.02
C GLY A 206 -0.47 2.91 -13.06
N GLY A 207 0.81 2.98 -12.75
CA GLY A 207 1.60 4.20 -12.91
C GLY A 207 1.93 4.50 -14.39
N PRO A 208 2.59 5.65 -14.68
CA PRO A 208 3.04 5.99 -16.03
C PRO A 208 3.92 4.90 -16.66
N ASP A 209 4.82 4.30 -15.88
CA ASP A 209 5.75 3.25 -16.33
C ASP A 209 5.04 1.94 -16.72
N ASP A 210 3.79 1.76 -16.29
CA ASP A 210 2.98 0.57 -16.58
C ASP A 210 2.17 0.71 -17.88
N PHE A 211 2.19 1.90 -18.51
CA PHE A 211 1.36 2.23 -19.67
C PHE A 211 1.59 1.27 -20.85
N GLU A 212 2.84 1.06 -21.26
CA GLU A 212 3.17 0.22 -22.40
C GLU A 212 2.77 -1.24 -22.21
N LYS A 213 2.94 -1.76 -20.99
CA LYS A 213 2.51 -3.12 -20.65
C LYS A 213 1.00 -3.27 -20.75
N SER A 214 0.27 -2.34 -20.14
CA SER A 214 -1.20 -2.32 -20.14
C SER A 214 -1.73 -2.07 -21.55
N GLN A 215 -1.04 -1.28 -22.36
CA GLN A 215 -1.40 -1.05 -23.76
C GLN A 215 -1.29 -2.32 -24.61
N LYS A 216 -0.29 -3.17 -24.36
CA LYS A 216 -0.18 -4.49 -25.01
C LYS A 216 -1.38 -5.38 -24.68
N ILE A 217 -1.85 -5.36 -23.44
CA ILE A 217 -3.07 -6.08 -23.03
C ILE A 217 -4.27 -5.52 -23.79
N LYS A 218 -4.47 -4.20 -23.77
CA LYS A 218 -5.57 -3.53 -24.48
C LYS A 218 -5.59 -3.85 -25.96
N ASN A 219 -4.44 -3.86 -26.65
CA ASN A 219 -4.32 -4.02 -28.09
C ASN A 219 -4.78 -5.40 -28.59
N VAL A 220 -4.81 -6.41 -27.72
CA VAL A 220 -5.40 -7.74 -28.06
C VAL A 220 -6.91 -7.64 -28.23
N PHE A 221 -7.53 -6.67 -27.53
CA PHE A 221 -8.98 -6.47 -27.54
C PHE A 221 -9.29 -5.21 -28.34
N LYS A 222 -9.71 -5.37 -29.60
CA LYS A 222 -10.03 -4.26 -30.52
C LYS A 222 -11.24 -3.42 -30.12
N ASN A 223 -11.94 -3.79 -29.03
CA ASN A 223 -13.17 -3.15 -28.57
C ASN A 223 -12.90 -1.90 -27.70
N ARG A 224 -13.92 -1.04 -27.65
CA ARG A 224 -13.95 0.16 -26.81
C ARG A 224 -14.12 -0.13 -25.30
N ASP A 225 -14.47 -1.38 -24.95
CA ASP A 225 -14.76 -1.74 -23.55
C ASP A 225 -13.54 -1.94 -22.67
N VAL A 226 -12.32 -1.95 -23.23
CA VAL A 226 -11.07 -1.99 -22.48
C VAL A 226 -10.36 -0.65 -22.62
N THR A 227 -10.19 0.06 -21.51
CA THR A 227 -9.52 1.38 -21.49
C THR A 227 -8.26 1.32 -20.63
N ASN A 228 -7.13 1.79 -21.18
CA ASN A 228 -5.89 1.94 -20.45
C ASN A 228 -5.84 3.31 -19.75
N LEU A 229 -5.92 3.31 -18.42
CA LEU A 229 -5.84 4.48 -17.55
C LEU A 229 -4.48 4.58 -16.82
N CYS A 230 -3.50 3.74 -17.15
CA CYS A 230 -2.17 3.82 -16.53
C CYS A 230 -1.55 5.21 -16.73
N GLY A 231 -1.10 5.83 -15.65
CA GLY A 231 -0.53 7.18 -15.65
C GLY A 231 -1.53 8.33 -15.82
N LYS A 232 -2.82 8.04 -16.01
CA LYS A 232 -3.86 9.08 -16.21
C LYS A 232 -4.60 9.46 -14.92
N LEU A 233 -4.57 8.59 -13.93
CA LEU A 233 -5.21 8.79 -12.64
C LEU A 233 -4.16 8.91 -11.54
N SER A 234 -4.39 9.79 -10.58
CA SER A 234 -3.66 9.79 -9.32
C SER A 234 -3.97 8.53 -8.51
N LEU A 235 -3.18 8.26 -7.47
CA LEU A 235 -3.43 7.11 -6.58
C LEU A 235 -4.80 7.20 -5.89
N ILE A 236 -5.21 8.41 -5.48
CA ILE A 236 -6.52 8.61 -4.82
C ILE A 236 -7.66 8.44 -5.85
N GLN A 237 -7.51 8.96 -7.07
CA GLN A 237 -8.49 8.72 -8.13
C GLN A 237 -8.59 7.23 -8.49
N SER A 238 -7.44 6.53 -8.56
CA SER A 238 -7.43 5.07 -8.77
C SER A 238 -8.17 4.34 -7.66
N ALA A 239 -7.93 4.70 -6.39
CA ALA A 239 -8.67 4.15 -5.25
C ALA A 239 -10.18 4.46 -5.33
N GLY A 240 -10.55 5.70 -5.69
CA GLY A 240 -11.95 6.10 -5.89
C GLY A 240 -12.65 5.31 -7.00
N LEU A 241 -11.95 5.06 -8.11
CA LEU A 241 -12.49 4.22 -9.21
C LEU A 241 -12.61 2.75 -8.74
N MET A 242 -11.61 2.22 -8.04
CA MET A 242 -11.64 0.86 -7.50
C MET A 242 -12.79 0.66 -6.51
N LYS A 243 -13.14 1.68 -5.71
CA LYS A 243 -14.20 1.63 -4.69
C LYS A 243 -15.55 1.16 -5.24
N ASN A 244 -15.91 1.68 -6.42
CA ASN A 244 -17.21 1.43 -7.04
C ASN A 244 -17.17 0.36 -8.16
N ALA A 245 -16.01 -0.25 -8.40
CA ALA A 245 -15.87 -1.33 -9.35
C ALA A 245 -16.61 -2.59 -8.86
N LYS A 246 -17.26 -3.34 -9.76
CA LYS A 246 -17.88 -4.61 -9.46
C LYS A 246 -16.87 -5.58 -8.83
N ARG A 247 -15.63 -5.58 -9.32
CA ARG A 247 -14.48 -6.25 -8.72
C ARG A 247 -13.17 -5.67 -9.26
N ASN A 248 -12.16 -5.70 -8.42
CA ASN A 248 -10.80 -5.34 -8.76
C ASN A 248 -9.94 -6.60 -8.87
N TYR A 249 -9.10 -6.71 -9.90
CA TYR A 249 -8.14 -7.79 -10.07
C TYR A 249 -6.74 -7.20 -10.03
N VAL A 250 -5.93 -7.64 -9.08
CA VAL A 250 -4.63 -7.04 -8.81
C VAL A 250 -3.57 -8.10 -8.52
N ASN A 251 -2.31 -7.75 -8.68
CA ASN A 251 -1.20 -8.54 -8.15
C ASN A 251 -0.95 -8.18 -6.67
N ASP A 252 -0.08 -8.94 -5.98
CA ASP A 252 0.51 -8.56 -4.69
C ASP A 252 1.37 -7.29 -4.85
N SER A 253 0.72 -6.11 -4.85
CA SER A 253 1.33 -4.80 -5.11
C SER A 253 0.45 -3.66 -4.54
N ALA A 254 0.88 -2.40 -4.69
CA ALA A 254 0.19 -1.25 -4.12
C ALA A 254 -1.34 -1.18 -4.41
N PRO A 255 -1.86 -1.52 -5.60
CA PRO A 255 -3.30 -1.56 -5.87
C PRO A 255 -4.11 -2.46 -4.93
N LEU A 256 -3.54 -3.56 -4.43
CA LEU A 256 -4.16 -4.39 -3.39
C LEU A 256 -4.49 -3.57 -2.13
N HIS A 257 -3.53 -2.75 -1.68
CA HIS A 257 -3.70 -1.95 -0.48
C HIS A 257 -4.60 -0.74 -0.71
N LEU A 258 -4.64 -0.19 -1.95
CA LEU A 258 -5.62 0.81 -2.36
C LEU A 258 -7.06 0.24 -2.28
N ALA A 259 -7.29 -0.95 -2.82
CA ALA A 259 -8.59 -1.63 -2.73
C ALA A 259 -9.00 -1.85 -1.27
N SER A 260 -8.08 -2.34 -0.44
CA SER A 260 -8.30 -2.56 1.00
C SER A 260 -8.66 -1.25 1.73
N ALA A 261 -8.01 -0.14 1.36
CA ALA A 261 -8.21 1.16 2.02
C ALA A 261 -9.58 1.79 1.73
N VAL A 262 -10.22 1.42 0.63
CA VAL A 262 -11.58 1.87 0.26
C VAL A 262 -12.61 0.76 0.38
N ASN A 263 -12.25 -0.38 0.98
CA ASN A 263 -13.10 -1.57 1.13
C ASN A 263 -13.72 -2.07 -0.18
N ALA A 264 -12.97 -2.03 -1.26
CA ALA A 264 -13.44 -2.45 -2.57
C ALA A 264 -13.35 -3.98 -2.74
N PRO A 265 -14.31 -4.64 -3.42
CA PRO A 265 -14.19 -6.05 -3.77
C PRO A 265 -12.92 -6.33 -4.56
N VAL A 266 -12.10 -7.30 -4.13
CA VAL A 266 -10.79 -7.54 -4.74
C VAL A 266 -10.44 -9.02 -4.89
N THR A 267 -9.86 -9.36 -6.03
CA THR A 267 -9.19 -10.65 -6.27
C THR A 267 -7.71 -10.40 -6.49
N VAL A 268 -6.88 -11.08 -5.72
CA VAL A 268 -5.42 -10.88 -5.70
C VAL A 268 -4.70 -12.10 -6.24
N PHE A 269 -3.80 -11.89 -7.19
CA PHE A 269 -2.89 -12.92 -7.71
C PHE A 269 -1.58 -12.92 -6.93
N TYR A 270 -1.26 -14.06 -6.29
CA TYR A 270 0.02 -14.29 -5.63
C TYR A 270 0.85 -15.29 -6.42
N CYS A 271 1.87 -14.79 -7.12
CA CYS A 271 2.82 -15.63 -7.85
C CYS A 271 3.99 -16.06 -6.94
N SER A 272 5.09 -15.30 -6.92
CA SER A 272 6.33 -15.68 -6.20
C SER A 272 6.33 -15.41 -4.70
N THR A 273 5.35 -14.69 -4.20
CA THR A 273 5.18 -14.31 -2.79
C THR A 273 4.00 -15.04 -2.15
N SER A 274 3.72 -14.76 -0.88
CA SER A 274 2.61 -15.36 -0.14
C SER A 274 1.91 -14.33 0.74
N PRO A 275 0.57 -14.42 0.87
CA PRO A 275 -0.18 -13.60 1.83
C PRO A 275 0.23 -13.85 3.28
N LYS A 276 0.84 -15.02 3.57
CA LYS A 276 1.38 -15.38 4.91
C LYS A 276 2.48 -14.44 5.40
N PHE A 277 3.08 -13.64 4.54
CA PHE A 277 4.01 -12.58 4.95
C PHE A 277 3.31 -11.39 5.64
N GLY A 278 1.98 -11.40 5.66
CA GLY A 278 1.18 -10.38 6.34
C GLY A 278 0.83 -9.17 5.49
N PHE A 279 0.81 -9.33 4.17
CA PHE A 279 0.43 -8.27 3.22
C PHE A 279 -0.82 -8.66 2.40
N GLY A 280 -1.71 -9.47 3.00
CA GLY A 280 -2.95 -9.90 2.38
C GLY A 280 -3.98 -8.78 2.21
N PRO A 281 -5.09 -9.05 1.49
CA PRO A 281 -6.19 -8.11 1.38
C PRO A 281 -6.92 -7.92 2.71
N LEU A 282 -7.42 -6.70 2.94
CA LEU A 282 -8.24 -6.31 4.10
C LEU A 282 -9.63 -5.82 3.70
N SER A 283 -10.03 -5.99 2.44
CA SER A 283 -11.40 -5.79 2.01
C SER A 283 -12.30 -6.93 2.51
N ASP A 284 -13.56 -6.62 2.85
CA ASP A 284 -14.54 -7.61 3.31
C ASP A 284 -14.81 -8.68 2.23
N ASP A 285 -14.97 -8.26 0.96
CA ASP A 285 -15.05 -9.17 -0.19
C ASP A 285 -13.69 -9.30 -0.87
N SER A 286 -12.88 -10.22 -0.39
CA SER A 286 -11.56 -10.50 -0.96
C SER A 286 -11.41 -11.96 -1.36
N LYS A 287 -10.72 -12.19 -2.49
CA LYS A 287 -10.32 -13.53 -2.95
C LYS A 287 -8.82 -13.55 -3.24
N ILE A 288 -8.18 -14.67 -2.93
CA ILE A 288 -6.78 -14.91 -3.23
C ILE A 288 -6.73 -16.04 -4.25
N ILE A 289 -5.96 -15.82 -5.31
CA ILE A 289 -5.64 -16.83 -6.32
C ILE A 289 -4.14 -17.04 -6.29
N GLU A 290 -3.73 -18.24 -5.93
CA GLU A 290 -2.32 -18.64 -5.89
C GLU A 290 -2.18 -20.12 -6.26
N VAL A 291 -1.00 -20.52 -6.70
CA VAL A 291 -0.66 -21.93 -6.88
C VAL A 291 -0.14 -22.44 -5.55
N ASP A 292 -0.83 -23.41 -4.98
CA ASP A 292 -0.41 -24.10 -3.76
C ASP A 292 0.66 -25.16 -4.05
N HIS A 293 1.38 -25.56 -3.00
CA HIS A 293 2.28 -26.74 -2.99
C HIS A 293 3.45 -26.70 -4.00
N LEU A 294 4.03 -25.52 -4.23
CA LEU A 294 5.30 -25.39 -4.94
C LEU A 294 6.45 -25.26 -3.95
N ASP A 295 7.39 -26.22 -3.96
CA ASP A 295 8.57 -26.21 -3.06
C ASP A 295 9.41 -24.95 -3.16
N CYS A 296 9.35 -24.24 -4.30
CA CYS A 296 10.08 -23.01 -4.51
C CYS A 296 9.30 -21.73 -4.14
N LYS A 297 8.07 -21.87 -3.62
CA LYS A 297 7.23 -20.73 -3.20
C LYS A 297 7.06 -20.72 -1.68
N PRO A 298 7.25 -19.56 -1.02
CA PRO A 298 7.61 -18.26 -1.58
C PRO A 298 9.10 -18.14 -1.95
N CYS A 299 9.39 -17.43 -3.06
CA CYS A 299 10.77 -17.20 -3.52
C CYS A 299 11.50 -16.07 -2.75
N GLY A 300 10.97 -15.64 -1.63
CA GLY A 300 11.45 -14.54 -0.81
C GLY A 300 10.39 -13.45 -0.62
N LEU A 301 10.76 -12.44 0.15
CA LEU A 301 9.83 -11.43 0.64
C LEU A 301 9.31 -10.49 -0.46
N HIS A 302 10.14 -10.16 -1.44
CA HIS A 302 9.85 -9.11 -2.41
C HIS A 302 9.65 -9.60 -3.85
N GLY A 303 9.89 -10.86 -4.15
CA GLY A 303 9.96 -11.33 -5.53
C GLY A 303 11.26 -10.93 -6.24
N HIS A 304 11.35 -11.22 -7.55
CA HIS A 304 12.56 -11.08 -8.36
C HIS A 304 12.27 -10.43 -9.73
N LYS A 305 13.32 -9.97 -10.42
CA LYS A 305 13.22 -9.53 -11.82
C LYS A 305 12.96 -10.68 -12.77
N THR A 306 13.46 -11.88 -12.44
CA THR A 306 13.28 -13.12 -13.20
C THR A 306 13.08 -14.28 -12.23
N CYS A 307 12.40 -15.34 -12.65
CA CYS A 307 12.21 -16.53 -11.83
C CYS A 307 13.56 -17.22 -11.57
N PRO A 308 13.99 -17.39 -10.32
CA PRO A 308 15.28 -18.05 -10.00
C PRO A 308 15.36 -19.51 -10.48
N LYS A 309 14.20 -20.19 -10.62
CA LYS A 309 14.09 -21.56 -11.12
C LYS A 309 13.80 -21.63 -12.62
N GLY A 310 13.62 -20.52 -13.34
CA GLY A 310 13.36 -20.43 -14.77
C GLY A 310 11.95 -20.81 -15.22
N HIS A 311 11.21 -21.63 -14.48
CA HIS A 311 9.94 -22.21 -14.94
C HIS A 311 8.69 -21.35 -14.67
N PHE A 312 8.74 -20.43 -13.71
CA PHE A 312 7.65 -19.55 -13.28
C PHE A 312 6.28 -20.23 -13.09
N LYS A 313 6.24 -21.48 -12.61
CA LYS A 313 5.01 -22.26 -12.39
C LYS A 313 4.00 -21.53 -11.50
N CYS A 314 4.48 -20.84 -10.43
CA CYS A 314 3.60 -20.05 -9.55
C CYS A 314 2.80 -18.94 -10.24
N GLY A 315 3.18 -18.56 -11.46
CA GLY A 315 2.40 -17.66 -12.31
C GLY A 315 1.69 -18.40 -13.44
N ASN A 316 2.41 -19.31 -14.13
CA ASN A 316 1.90 -19.97 -15.33
C ASN A 316 0.74 -20.94 -15.05
N ASP A 317 0.73 -21.56 -13.87
CA ASP A 317 -0.27 -22.56 -13.47
C ASP A 317 -1.44 -21.94 -12.65
N LEU A 318 -1.53 -20.58 -12.59
CA LEU A 318 -2.68 -19.91 -11.97
C LEU A 318 -3.97 -20.29 -12.70
N SER A 319 -5.04 -20.54 -11.95
CA SER A 319 -6.38 -20.82 -12.47
C SER A 319 -7.37 -19.74 -12.02
N LEU A 320 -8.21 -19.31 -12.95
CA LEU A 320 -9.25 -18.29 -12.69
C LEU A 320 -10.54 -18.85 -12.09
N GLY A 321 -10.62 -20.16 -11.93
CA GLY A 321 -11.82 -20.84 -11.45
C GLY A 321 -12.97 -20.81 -12.48
#